data_139036cf1c78789984e8f2eb7c3961a4
#
_entry.id   139036cf1c78789984e8f2eb7c3961a4
#
_cell.length_a   1.000
_cell.length_b   1.000
_cell.length_c   1.000
_cell.angle_alpha   90.00
_cell.angle_beta   90.00
_cell.angle_gamma   90.00
#
_symmetry.space_group_name_H-M   'P 1'
#
loop_
_entity.id
_entity.type
_entity.pdbx_description
1 polymer ?
#
loop_
_entity_poly.entity_id
_entity_poly.type
_entity_poly.pdbx_seq_one_letter_code
_entity_poly.pdbx_strand_id
1 'polypeptide(L)'
;MKFILKSMSSYVALWLVAVVTAFALAVASPNEARVMGHLPTFMSQTLMREPVTVPGGLPSDRTLALITFQRDQRAQADSWITGLNLNSDASISWMRMPVLSDPGTAGGRDAVENRLMQNYPDAGQRAKLVPVFTDRADFVRAVGLGGVQNSYAVVINRQGDVLARVEGKFDADKARLLRETLQPRGF
;
A
#
# COMPACT_ATOMS: atom_id res chain seq x y z
N MET A 1 -39.15 -10.11 54.47
CA MET A 1 -38.83 -9.11 53.39
C MET A 1 -37.35 -8.76 53.24
N LYS A 2 -36.39 -9.55 53.78
CA LYS A 2 -34.92 -9.31 53.66
C LYS A 2 -34.18 -10.21 52.69
N PHE A 3 -34.80 -11.27 52.15
CA PHE A 3 -34.14 -12.24 51.26
C PHE A 3 -34.13 -11.86 49.78
N ILE A 4 -35.05 -11.01 49.34
CA ILE A 4 -35.18 -10.64 47.90
C ILE A 4 -34.15 -9.56 47.52
N LEU A 5 -33.72 -8.68 48.42
CA LEU A 5 -32.72 -7.65 48.13
C LEU A 5 -31.30 -8.21 47.92
N LYS A 6 -30.95 -9.35 48.51
CA LYS A 6 -29.60 -9.93 48.44
C LYS A 6 -29.35 -10.60 47.08
N SER A 7 -30.42 -11.13 46.50
CA SER A 7 -30.34 -11.78 45.15
C SER A 7 -30.17 -10.77 44.01
N MET A 8 -30.86 -9.62 44.07
CA MET A 8 -30.75 -8.57 43.04
C MET A 8 -29.36 -7.96 42.97
N SER A 9 -28.67 -7.80 44.09
CA SER A 9 -27.31 -7.28 44.16
C SER A 9 -26.30 -8.17 43.42
N SER A 10 -26.45 -9.50 43.48
CA SER A 10 -25.56 -10.44 42.76
C SER A 10 -25.72 -10.38 41.24
N TYR A 11 -26.93 -10.25 40.73
CA TYR A 11 -27.17 -10.17 39.30
C TYR A 11 -26.66 -8.83 38.70
N VAL A 12 -26.82 -7.71 39.41
CA VAL A 12 -26.30 -6.42 39.03
C VAL A 12 -24.76 -6.41 38.97
N ALA A 13 -24.11 -7.05 39.95
CA ALA A 13 -22.66 -7.19 39.96
C ALA A 13 -22.15 -8.06 38.78
N LEU A 14 -22.84 -9.17 38.49
CA LEU A 14 -22.53 -10.03 37.33
C LEU A 14 -22.69 -9.27 35.97
N TRP A 15 -23.74 -8.48 35.83
CA TRP A 15 -23.95 -7.65 34.64
C TRP A 15 -22.89 -6.58 34.49
N LEU A 16 -22.47 -5.90 35.53
CA LEU A 16 -21.40 -4.91 35.50
C LEU A 16 -20.06 -5.53 35.09
N VAL A 17 -19.72 -6.71 35.60
CA VAL A 17 -18.51 -7.43 35.19
C VAL A 17 -18.56 -7.82 33.71
N ALA A 18 -19.70 -8.31 33.23
CA ALA A 18 -19.86 -8.66 31.82
C ALA A 18 -19.73 -7.45 30.88
N VAL A 19 -20.30 -6.31 31.25
CA VAL A 19 -20.21 -5.06 30.48
C VAL A 19 -18.78 -4.52 30.47
N VAL A 20 -18.07 -4.53 31.58
CA VAL A 20 -16.68 -4.07 31.68
C VAL A 20 -15.76 -4.99 30.87
N THR A 21 -15.98 -6.31 30.89
CA THR A 21 -15.19 -7.26 30.09
C THR A 21 -15.45 -7.08 28.59
N ALA A 22 -16.70 -6.88 28.18
CA ALA A 22 -17.04 -6.61 26.78
C ALA A 22 -16.44 -5.28 26.29
N PHE A 23 -16.42 -4.26 27.14
CA PHE A 23 -15.80 -2.96 26.81
C PHE A 23 -14.28 -3.07 26.75
N ALA A 24 -13.64 -3.82 27.64
CA ALA A 24 -12.20 -4.08 27.62
C ALA A 24 -11.78 -4.88 26.38
N LEU A 25 -12.58 -5.86 25.94
CA LEU A 25 -12.34 -6.60 24.69
C LEU A 25 -12.53 -5.71 23.46
N ALA A 26 -13.49 -4.80 23.45
CA ALA A 26 -13.71 -3.85 22.35
C ALA A 26 -12.57 -2.82 22.22
N VAL A 27 -11.95 -2.43 23.36
CA VAL A 27 -10.80 -1.50 23.36
C VAL A 27 -9.49 -2.24 23.08
N ALA A 28 -9.40 -3.52 23.43
CA ALA A 28 -8.23 -4.37 23.18
C ALA A 28 -8.23 -5.00 21.77
N SER A 29 -9.31 -4.86 21.00
CA SER A 29 -9.26 -5.22 19.59
C SER A 29 -8.21 -4.34 18.92
N PRO A 30 -7.10 -4.90 18.38
CA PRO A 30 -6.18 -4.10 17.59
C PRO A 30 -7.03 -3.44 16.52
N ASN A 31 -6.90 -2.12 16.41
CA ASN A 31 -7.51 -1.35 15.34
C ASN A 31 -6.93 -1.95 14.05
N GLU A 32 -7.61 -2.94 13.47
CA GLU A 32 -7.24 -3.51 12.19
C GLU A 32 -7.18 -2.31 11.26
N ALA A 33 -5.96 -1.94 10.87
CA ALA A 33 -5.76 -0.91 9.88
C ALA A 33 -6.66 -1.32 8.72
N ARG A 34 -7.70 -0.53 8.41
CA ARG A 34 -8.69 -0.87 7.39
C ARG A 34 -7.93 -1.15 6.11
N VAL A 35 -7.85 -2.43 5.75
CA VAL A 35 -7.26 -2.87 4.49
C VAL A 35 -8.11 -2.27 3.39
N MET A 36 -7.52 -1.36 2.61
CA MET A 36 -8.23 -0.59 1.57
C MET A 36 -8.33 -1.35 0.25
N GLY A 37 -7.60 -2.46 0.13
CA GLY A 37 -7.49 -3.31 -1.04
C GLY A 37 -6.34 -4.29 -0.87
N HIS A 38 -6.13 -5.14 -1.86
CA HIS A 38 -5.06 -6.13 -1.84
C HIS A 38 -4.30 -6.14 -3.15
N LEU A 39 -2.97 -5.99 -3.08
CA LEU A 39 -2.10 -6.08 -4.26
C LEU A 39 -1.96 -7.55 -4.66
N PRO A 40 -2.35 -7.93 -5.89
CA PRO A 40 -2.22 -9.31 -6.36
C PRO A 40 -0.76 -9.77 -6.34
N THR A 41 -0.55 -11.07 -6.09
CA THR A 41 0.78 -11.65 -6.21
C THR A 41 1.15 -11.82 -7.68
N PHE A 42 2.31 -11.32 -8.07
CA PHE A 42 2.88 -11.50 -9.41
C PHE A 42 4.39 -11.54 -9.37
N MET A 43 4.98 -12.16 -10.38
CA MET A 43 6.42 -12.12 -10.62
C MET A 43 6.72 -11.06 -11.67
N SER A 44 7.70 -10.22 -11.40
CA SER A 44 8.19 -9.20 -12.31
C SER A 44 9.71 -9.07 -12.17
N GLN A 45 10.28 -8.09 -12.82
CA GLN A 45 11.69 -7.71 -12.67
C GLN A 45 11.82 -6.19 -12.65
N THR A 46 12.84 -5.69 -11.99
CA THR A 46 13.22 -4.28 -12.11
C THR A 46 13.71 -3.98 -13.54
N LEU A 47 13.80 -2.72 -13.93
CA LEU A 47 14.48 -2.38 -15.21
C LEU A 47 15.98 -2.65 -15.20
N MET A 48 16.56 -3.08 -14.07
CA MET A 48 17.92 -3.64 -13.98
C MET A 48 17.96 -5.16 -14.16
N ARG A 49 16.82 -5.77 -14.55
CA ARG A 49 16.65 -7.22 -14.76
C ARG A 49 16.75 -8.05 -13.45
N GLU A 50 16.58 -7.42 -12.30
CA GLU A 50 16.53 -8.13 -11.02
C GLU A 50 15.13 -8.68 -10.78
N PRO A 51 14.95 -9.99 -10.53
CA PRO A 51 13.64 -10.59 -10.31
C PRO A 51 13.04 -10.11 -8.99
N VAL A 52 11.77 -9.79 -9.00
CA VAL A 52 10.99 -9.34 -7.82
C VAL A 52 9.67 -10.09 -7.77
N THR A 53 9.40 -10.76 -6.66
CA THR A 53 8.06 -11.29 -6.37
C THR A 53 7.30 -10.25 -5.55
N VAL A 54 6.23 -9.73 -6.09
CA VAL A 54 5.40 -8.74 -5.40
C VAL A 54 4.14 -9.44 -4.88
N PRO A 55 3.72 -9.21 -3.63
CA PRO A 55 4.26 -8.32 -2.63
C PRO A 55 5.36 -8.93 -1.73
N GLY A 56 5.51 -10.25 -1.70
CA GLY A 56 6.39 -10.95 -0.76
C GLY A 56 7.88 -10.53 -0.80
N GLY A 57 8.38 -10.13 -1.97
CA GLY A 57 9.76 -9.64 -2.18
C GLY A 57 9.92 -8.13 -2.05
N LEU A 58 8.96 -7.43 -1.46
CA LEU A 58 9.09 -5.99 -1.19
C LEU A 58 10.27 -5.71 -0.23
N PRO A 59 11.01 -4.58 -0.41
CA PRO A 59 12.24 -4.31 0.31
C PRO A 59 12.03 -4.11 1.83
N SER A 60 10.82 -3.75 2.26
CA SER A 60 10.48 -3.61 3.68
C SER A 60 9.06 -4.06 3.97
N ASP A 61 8.71 -4.17 5.27
CA ASP A 61 7.36 -4.54 5.69
C ASP A 61 6.31 -3.50 5.32
N ARG A 62 6.73 -2.26 5.05
CA ARG A 62 5.89 -1.21 4.50
C ARG A 62 6.67 -0.49 3.41
N THR A 63 6.17 -0.59 2.20
CA THR A 63 6.78 -0.02 1.01
C THR A 63 5.82 0.97 0.36
N LEU A 64 6.32 2.13 -0.02
CA LEU A 64 5.58 3.11 -0.80
C LEU A 64 5.66 2.75 -2.28
N ALA A 65 4.55 2.37 -2.88
CA ALA A 65 4.42 2.13 -4.32
C ALA A 65 3.83 3.36 -5.01
N LEU A 66 4.55 3.89 -5.99
CA LEU A 66 4.07 4.97 -6.87
C LEU A 66 3.50 4.33 -8.14
N ILE A 67 2.18 4.20 -8.20
CA ILE A 67 1.46 3.50 -9.26
C ILE A 67 1.05 4.49 -10.35
N THR A 68 1.34 4.15 -11.61
CA THR A 68 0.96 4.93 -12.79
C THR A 68 0.37 4.03 -13.86
N PHE A 69 -0.59 4.52 -14.62
CA PHE A 69 -1.26 3.79 -15.72
C PHE A 69 -0.98 4.39 -17.09
N GLN A 70 -0.58 5.66 -17.11
CA GLN A 70 -0.36 6.44 -18.32
C GLN A 70 0.97 7.20 -18.24
N ARG A 71 1.53 7.53 -19.40
CA ARG A 71 2.85 8.17 -19.50
C ARG A 71 2.86 9.58 -18.91
N ASP A 72 1.79 10.33 -19.08
CA ASP A 72 1.62 11.71 -18.59
C ASP A 72 1.53 11.79 -17.06
N GLN A 73 1.17 10.69 -16.39
CA GLN A 73 1.14 10.60 -14.93
C GLN A 73 2.54 10.54 -14.29
N ARG A 74 3.61 10.42 -15.11
CA ARG A 74 4.99 10.40 -14.61
C ARG A 74 5.29 11.62 -13.73
N ALA A 75 4.90 12.82 -14.17
CA ALA A 75 5.13 14.04 -13.42
C ALA A 75 4.42 14.05 -12.05
N GLN A 76 3.24 13.40 -11.94
CA GLN A 76 2.56 13.23 -10.66
C GLN A 76 3.38 12.32 -9.73
N ALA A 77 3.87 11.19 -10.23
CA ALA A 77 4.72 10.29 -9.45
C ALA A 77 6.06 10.96 -9.05
N ASP A 78 6.68 11.73 -9.96
CA ASP A 78 7.91 12.47 -9.66
C ASP A 78 7.70 13.51 -8.56
N SER A 79 6.52 14.14 -8.49
CA SER A 79 6.21 15.10 -7.44
C SER A 79 6.24 14.45 -6.04
N TRP A 80 5.86 13.18 -5.91
CA TRP A 80 5.96 12.43 -4.65
C TRP A 80 7.41 12.14 -4.27
N ILE A 81 8.27 11.81 -5.23
CA ILE A 81 9.69 11.57 -4.98
C ILE A 81 10.36 12.84 -4.45
N THR A 82 10.07 13.97 -5.06
CA THR A 82 10.59 15.26 -4.62
C THR A 82 9.98 15.70 -3.29
N GLY A 83 8.66 15.65 -3.15
CA GLY A 83 7.95 16.13 -1.97
C GLY A 83 8.21 15.34 -0.69
N LEU A 84 8.47 14.04 -0.81
CA LEU A 84 8.88 13.17 0.31
C LEU A 84 10.40 13.04 0.44
N ASN A 85 11.18 13.65 -0.46
CA ASN A 85 12.64 13.53 -0.53
C ASN A 85 13.14 12.08 -0.63
N LEU A 86 12.42 11.23 -1.37
CA LEU A 86 12.62 9.77 -1.39
C LEU A 86 13.99 9.31 -1.89
N ASN A 87 14.70 10.15 -2.65
CA ASN A 87 16.05 9.83 -3.12
C ASN A 87 17.10 9.98 -2.02
N SER A 88 16.86 10.77 -0.98
CA SER A 88 17.77 11.04 0.11
C SER A 88 17.32 10.46 1.43
N ASP A 89 16.03 10.16 1.58
CA ASP A 89 15.46 9.56 2.80
C ASP A 89 15.50 8.03 2.71
N ALA A 90 16.55 7.43 3.30
CA ALA A 90 16.72 5.98 3.35
C ALA A 90 15.71 5.28 4.29
N SER A 91 14.98 6.03 5.12
CA SER A 91 13.98 5.45 6.04
C SER A 91 12.71 5.00 5.31
N ILE A 92 12.45 5.51 4.11
CA ILE A 92 11.29 5.17 3.30
C ILE A 92 11.70 4.23 2.16
N SER A 93 11.31 2.97 2.27
CA SER A 93 11.38 2.04 1.14
C SER A 93 10.32 2.37 0.11
N TRP A 94 10.70 2.53 -1.15
CA TRP A 94 9.77 2.90 -2.20
C TRP A 94 10.12 2.30 -3.56
N MET A 95 9.10 2.21 -4.44
CA MET A 95 9.27 1.79 -5.82
C MET A 95 8.24 2.47 -6.74
N ARG A 96 8.56 2.49 -8.05
CA ARG A 96 7.62 2.86 -9.11
C ARG A 96 6.99 1.62 -9.69
N MET A 97 5.68 1.62 -9.86
CA MET A 97 4.90 0.53 -10.47
C MET A 97 4.08 1.05 -11.64
N PRO A 98 4.64 1.18 -12.85
CA PRO A 98 3.82 1.41 -14.03
C PRO A 98 2.99 0.17 -14.34
N VAL A 99 1.66 0.29 -14.32
CA VAL A 99 0.70 -0.76 -14.64
C VAL A 99 0.38 -0.69 -16.12
N LEU A 100 0.77 -1.73 -16.84
CA LEU A 100 0.77 -1.80 -18.28
C LEU A 100 -0.14 -2.96 -18.74
N SER A 101 -0.81 -2.78 -19.87
CA SER A 101 -1.51 -3.90 -20.51
C SER A 101 -0.50 -4.96 -20.93
N ASP A 102 -0.80 -6.21 -20.58
CA ASP A 102 0.09 -7.32 -20.96
C ASP A 102 0.04 -7.53 -22.48
N PRO A 103 1.19 -7.47 -23.18
CA PRO A 103 1.24 -7.76 -24.61
C PRO A 103 1.12 -9.25 -24.94
N GLY A 104 1.00 -10.13 -23.94
CA GLY A 104 0.77 -11.57 -24.10
C GLY A 104 1.99 -12.39 -24.50
N THR A 105 3.12 -11.78 -24.83
CA THR A 105 4.35 -12.45 -25.24
C THR A 105 5.58 -11.90 -24.51
N ALA A 106 6.60 -12.75 -24.30
CA ALA A 106 7.86 -12.32 -23.67
C ALA A 106 8.53 -11.20 -24.49
N GLY A 107 8.65 -11.35 -25.80
CA GLY A 107 9.24 -10.33 -26.68
C GLY A 107 8.47 -9.01 -26.68
N GLY A 108 7.15 -9.06 -26.51
CA GLY A 108 6.33 -7.85 -26.36
C GLY A 108 6.62 -7.13 -25.03
N ARG A 109 6.76 -7.88 -23.93
CA ARG A 109 7.15 -7.30 -22.62
C ARG A 109 8.55 -6.70 -22.68
N ASP A 110 9.52 -7.41 -23.28
CA ASP A 110 10.89 -6.89 -23.49
C ASP A 110 10.91 -5.60 -24.30
N ALA A 111 10.12 -5.50 -25.35
CA ALA A 111 10.01 -4.27 -26.16
C ALA A 111 9.48 -3.09 -25.34
N VAL A 112 8.49 -3.33 -24.47
CA VAL A 112 7.95 -2.29 -23.57
C VAL A 112 8.99 -1.89 -22.52
N GLU A 113 9.68 -2.84 -21.91
CA GLU A 113 10.73 -2.57 -20.91
C GLU A 113 11.90 -1.79 -21.53
N ASN A 114 12.33 -2.14 -22.75
CA ASN A 114 13.36 -1.40 -23.48
C ASN A 114 12.97 0.06 -23.74
N ARG A 115 11.68 0.31 -24.04
CA ARG A 115 11.15 1.68 -24.19
C ARG A 115 11.12 2.42 -22.85
N LEU A 116 10.79 1.73 -21.74
CA LEU A 116 10.88 2.30 -20.41
C LEU A 116 12.33 2.66 -20.05
N MET A 117 13.30 1.80 -20.33
CA MET A 117 14.72 2.08 -20.08
C MET A 117 15.20 3.36 -20.76
N GLN A 118 14.75 3.66 -21.99
CA GLN A 118 15.05 4.91 -22.69
C GLN A 118 14.50 6.14 -21.95
N ASN A 119 13.36 6.01 -21.28
CA ASN A 119 12.74 7.10 -20.52
C ASN A 119 13.34 7.28 -19.12
N TYR A 120 14.09 6.30 -18.61
CA TYR A 120 14.74 6.32 -17.30
C TYR A 120 16.24 6.04 -17.44
N PRO A 121 17.05 7.06 -17.84
CA PRO A 121 18.49 6.87 -18.09
C PRO A 121 19.29 6.58 -16.81
N ASP A 122 18.82 7.03 -15.65
CA ASP A 122 19.49 6.85 -14.36
C ASP A 122 19.32 5.43 -13.82
N ALA A 123 20.42 4.78 -13.41
CA ALA A 123 20.44 3.41 -12.93
C ALA A 123 19.68 3.25 -11.60
N GLY A 124 19.78 4.24 -10.69
CA GLY A 124 19.06 4.23 -9.43
C GLY A 124 17.54 4.28 -9.61
N GLN A 125 17.07 5.03 -10.60
CA GLN A 125 15.64 5.04 -10.96
C GLN A 125 15.20 3.70 -11.55
N ARG A 126 16.02 3.08 -12.40
CA ARG A 126 15.73 1.77 -12.99
C ARG A 126 15.67 0.65 -11.95
N ALA A 127 16.54 0.68 -10.95
CA ALA A 127 16.54 -0.29 -9.86
C ALA A 127 15.26 -0.26 -9.00
N LYS A 128 14.57 0.87 -8.98
CA LYS A 128 13.31 1.08 -8.24
C LYS A 128 12.05 1.00 -9.10
N LEU A 129 12.17 0.71 -10.40
CA LEU A 129 11.05 0.62 -11.31
C LEU A 129 10.73 -0.83 -11.64
N VAL A 130 9.52 -1.24 -11.27
CA VAL A 130 8.96 -2.60 -11.44
C VAL A 130 7.73 -2.51 -12.35
N PRO A 131 7.83 -2.82 -13.65
CA PRO A 131 6.67 -2.83 -14.54
C PRO A 131 5.70 -3.95 -14.14
N VAL A 132 4.41 -3.66 -14.14
CA VAL A 132 3.34 -4.61 -13.84
C VAL A 132 2.54 -4.85 -15.11
N PHE A 133 2.66 -6.04 -15.70
CA PHE A 133 1.91 -6.44 -16.88
C PHE A 133 0.64 -7.21 -16.46
N THR A 134 -0.52 -6.57 -16.59
CA THR A 134 -1.79 -7.16 -16.13
C THR A 134 -2.99 -6.49 -16.81
N ASP A 135 -4.20 -7.03 -16.58
CA ASP A 135 -5.42 -6.29 -16.83
C ASP A 135 -5.55 -5.11 -15.84
N ARG A 136 -5.69 -3.90 -16.39
CA ARG A 136 -5.74 -2.67 -15.58
C ARG A 136 -6.99 -2.56 -14.73
N ALA A 137 -8.13 -3.03 -15.23
CA ALA A 137 -9.40 -2.94 -14.51
C ALA A 137 -9.39 -3.90 -13.31
N ASP A 138 -8.87 -5.10 -13.49
CA ASP A 138 -8.70 -6.08 -12.42
C ASP A 138 -7.72 -5.59 -11.36
N PHE A 139 -6.60 -4.99 -11.78
CA PHE A 139 -5.62 -4.40 -10.87
C PHE A 139 -6.24 -3.27 -10.04
N VAL A 140 -6.92 -2.31 -10.68
CA VAL A 140 -7.60 -1.18 -10.03
C VAL A 140 -8.59 -1.68 -8.98
N ARG A 141 -9.38 -2.71 -9.33
CA ARG A 141 -10.37 -3.30 -8.43
C ARG A 141 -9.73 -4.00 -7.24
N ALA A 142 -8.70 -4.80 -7.47
CA ALA A 142 -8.01 -5.55 -6.41
C ALA A 142 -7.31 -4.62 -5.41
N VAL A 143 -6.57 -3.62 -5.91
CA VAL A 143 -5.85 -2.64 -5.08
C VAL A 143 -6.81 -1.60 -4.47
N GLY A 144 -8.07 -1.58 -4.90
CA GLY A 144 -9.12 -0.68 -4.43
C GLY A 144 -8.94 0.76 -4.90
N LEU A 145 -8.35 1.00 -6.10
CA LEU A 145 -8.13 2.33 -6.65
C LEU A 145 -9.41 2.91 -7.28
N GLY A 146 -9.48 4.22 -7.42
CA GLY A 146 -10.64 4.92 -8.00
C GLY A 146 -10.72 4.86 -9.53
N GLY A 147 -9.63 4.44 -10.21
CA GLY A 147 -9.55 4.37 -11.67
C GLY A 147 -8.12 4.52 -12.18
N VAL A 148 -7.99 4.79 -13.49
CA VAL A 148 -6.70 4.90 -14.17
C VAL A 148 -6.34 6.34 -14.59
N GLN A 149 -7.16 7.32 -14.19
CA GLN A 149 -7.05 8.71 -14.65
C GLN A 149 -5.94 9.49 -13.96
N ASN A 150 -5.55 9.06 -12.76
CA ASN A 150 -4.48 9.67 -11.98
C ASN A 150 -3.45 8.62 -11.54
N SER A 151 -2.28 9.08 -11.09
CA SER A 151 -1.34 8.25 -10.36
C SER A 151 -1.80 8.06 -8.92
N TYR A 152 -1.24 7.05 -8.26
CA TYR A 152 -1.48 6.79 -6.83
C TYR A 152 -0.17 6.60 -6.09
N ALA A 153 -0.13 7.11 -4.85
CA ALA A 153 0.88 6.74 -3.87
C ALA A 153 0.21 5.82 -2.83
N VAL A 154 0.72 4.60 -2.71
CA VAL A 154 0.09 3.52 -1.95
C VAL A 154 1.10 2.91 -0.99
N VAL A 155 0.75 2.77 0.28
CA VAL A 155 1.56 2.01 1.26
C VAL A 155 1.08 0.57 1.29
N ILE A 156 1.99 -0.36 1.03
CA ILE A 156 1.71 -1.79 0.89
C ILE A 156 2.60 -2.57 1.86
N ASN A 157 2.06 -3.61 2.49
CA ASN A 157 2.86 -4.57 3.26
C ASN A 157 3.28 -5.79 2.42
N ARG A 158 4.13 -6.66 2.97
CA ARG A 158 4.59 -7.90 2.30
C ARG A 158 3.47 -8.94 2.12
N GLN A 159 2.36 -8.80 2.82
CA GLN A 159 1.16 -9.62 2.62
C GLN A 159 0.33 -9.16 1.41
N GLY A 160 0.58 -7.95 0.90
CA GLY A 160 -0.16 -7.33 -0.19
C GLY A 160 -1.27 -6.40 0.25
N ASP A 161 -1.45 -6.21 1.56
CA ASP A 161 -2.50 -5.34 2.05
C ASP A 161 -2.18 -3.88 1.75
N VAL A 162 -3.16 -3.16 1.23
CA VAL A 162 -3.11 -1.72 1.02
C VAL A 162 -3.46 -1.03 2.32
N LEU A 163 -2.47 -0.48 2.99
CA LEU A 163 -2.59 0.15 4.31
C LEU A 163 -3.00 1.63 4.24
N ALA A 164 -2.54 2.32 3.20
CA ALA A 164 -2.94 3.70 2.89
C ALA A 164 -2.81 3.94 1.40
N ARG A 165 -3.64 4.82 0.86
CA ARG A 165 -3.55 5.25 -0.53
C ARG A 165 -4.00 6.70 -0.67
N VAL A 166 -3.37 7.40 -1.60
CA VAL A 166 -3.76 8.74 -2.02
C VAL A 166 -3.62 8.87 -3.53
N GLU A 167 -4.43 9.74 -4.12
CA GLU A 167 -4.53 9.92 -5.56
C GLU A 167 -3.92 11.25 -5.99
N GLY A 168 -3.29 11.25 -7.18
CA GLY A 168 -2.79 12.43 -7.87
C GLY A 168 -1.40 12.89 -7.42
N LYS A 169 -1.07 14.15 -7.68
CA LYS A 169 0.20 14.76 -7.34
C LYS A 169 0.41 14.89 -5.84
N PHE A 170 1.67 15.11 -5.44
CA PHE A 170 2.05 15.40 -4.07
C PHE A 170 1.23 16.53 -3.47
N ASP A 171 0.84 16.32 -2.22
CA ASP A 171 0.17 17.26 -1.36
C ASP A 171 0.61 16.99 0.08
N ALA A 172 0.83 18.05 0.88
CA ALA A 172 1.42 17.92 2.22
C ALA A 172 0.51 17.18 3.20
N ASP A 173 -0.81 17.35 3.10
CA ASP A 173 -1.77 16.66 3.98
C ASP A 173 -1.88 15.18 3.63
N LYS A 174 -1.92 14.85 2.33
CA LYS A 174 -1.85 13.48 1.86
C LYS A 174 -0.53 12.80 2.26
N ALA A 175 0.58 13.54 2.20
CA ALA A 175 1.90 13.04 2.58
C ALA A 175 1.98 12.68 4.07
N ARG A 176 1.33 13.45 4.94
CA ARG A 176 1.25 13.16 6.38
C ARG A 176 0.59 11.80 6.63
N LEU A 177 -0.55 11.53 5.99
CA LEU A 177 -1.24 10.23 6.09
C LEU A 177 -0.34 9.06 5.68
N LEU A 178 0.40 9.20 4.57
CA LEU A 178 1.32 8.16 4.11
C LEU A 178 2.49 7.96 5.07
N ARG A 179 3.10 9.06 5.59
CA ARG A 179 4.20 8.98 6.55
C ARG A 179 3.80 8.30 7.86
N GLU A 180 2.64 8.63 8.41
CA GLU A 180 2.10 7.97 9.61
C GLU A 180 1.90 6.47 9.41
N THR A 181 1.53 6.06 8.19
CA THR A 181 1.36 4.66 7.84
C THR A 181 2.69 3.96 7.55
N LEU A 182 3.68 4.66 6.99
CA LEU A 182 5.01 4.09 6.68
C LEU A 182 5.84 3.83 7.95
N GLN A 183 5.64 4.64 9.00
CA GLN A 183 6.32 4.40 10.27
C GLN A 183 5.74 3.16 10.95
N PRO A 184 6.57 2.17 11.36
CA PRO A 184 6.09 1.10 12.21
C PRO A 184 5.54 1.74 13.49
N ARG A 185 4.32 1.42 13.88
CA ARG A 185 3.84 1.79 15.22
C ARG A 185 4.73 1.06 16.22
N GLY A 186 5.60 1.80 16.91
CA GLY A 186 6.37 1.27 18.02
C GLY A 186 5.39 0.71 19.06
N PHE A 187 5.60 -0.53 19.44
CA PHE A 187 4.97 -1.15 20.61
C PHE A 187 5.67 -0.66 21.87
#